data_3903ef4fca228c4e86115524af4ef7a2
#
_entry.id   3903ef4fca228c4e86115524af4ef7a2
#
_cell.length_a   1.000
_cell.length_b   1.000
_cell.length_c   1.000
_cell.angle_alpha   90.00
_cell.angle_beta   90.00
_cell.angle_gamma   90.00
#
_symmetry.space_group_name_H-M   'P 1'
#
loop_
_entity.id
_entity.type
_entity.pdbx_description
1 polymer ?
#
loop_
_entity_poly.entity_id
_entity_poly.type
_entity_poly.pdbx_seq_one_letter_code
_entity_poly.pdbx_strand_id
1 'polypeptide(L)'
;MSDSEEDDVANLLDLSATDEYRVVTFYLKPEDKKENFSITQKNETKNLEKEISYYLAKEHILYNTNRVLYIYNEKEWTVEKDFRRVLKTLQKKIQDSLTRKNKKYELLIGVGKSVKGYHGLKDSFKDSKVALEYIDLIREVMGDRSKAIVDCAKLGFFQIFININDKEELRQYIPDSVIKLDEQDKKKNSELISTLECYLNNKQSIRKTSELMNIHTRTVSYRLSKIVDLTDIDFDNIPEILAVRNGIVILKILEQL
;
A
#
# COMPACT_ATOMS: atom_id res chain seq x y z
N MET A 1 5.63 -15.66 22.24
CA MET A 1 6.42 -16.89 22.11
C MET A 1 7.67 -16.69 22.94
N SER A 2 8.13 -17.71 23.65
CA SER A 2 9.44 -17.69 24.30
C SER A 2 10.54 -17.89 23.24
N ASP A 3 11.78 -17.46 23.51
CA ASP A 3 12.90 -17.63 22.55
C ASP A 3 13.07 -19.09 22.12
N SER A 4 12.83 -20.04 23.03
CA SER A 4 12.87 -21.49 22.73
C SER A 4 11.80 -21.96 21.72
N GLU A 5 10.60 -21.38 21.75
CA GLU A 5 9.53 -21.72 20.78
C GLU A 5 9.83 -21.14 19.39
N GLU A 6 10.51 -19.98 19.32
CA GLU A 6 10.94 -19.38 18.04
C GLU A 6 12.04 -20.24 17.40
N ASP A 7 13.00 -20.74 18.19
CA ASP A 7 14.07 -21.63 17.72
C ASP A 7 13.51 -22.95 17.19
N ASP A 8 12.53 -23.56 17.86
CA ASP A 8 11.88 -24.79 17.42
C ASP A 8 11.16 -24.61 16.07
N VAL A 9 10.46 -23.50 15.90
CA VAL A 9 9.80 -23.17 14.62
C VAL A 9 10.82 -22.88 13.52
N ALA A 10 11.91 -22.18 13.83
CA ALA A 10 12.98 -21.92 12.87
C ALA A 10 13.66 -23.19 12.38
N ASN A 11 13.93 -24.13 13.30
CA ASN A 11 14.48 -25.44 12.95
C ASN A 11 13.53 -26.26 12.08
N LEU A 12 12.21 -26.21 12.35
CA LEU A 12 11.21 -26.92 11.56
C LEU A 12 11.12 -26.39 10.12
N LEU A 13 11.38 -25.08 9.93
CA LEU A 13 11.33 -24.40 8.63
C LEU A 13 12.71 -24.27 7.98
N ASP A 14 13.75 -24.87 8.54
CA ASP A 14 15.16 -24.80 8.08
C ASP A 14 15.64 -23.34 7.90
N LEU A 15 15.33 -22.48 8.90
CA LEU A 15 15.68 -21.06 8.87
C LEU A 15 16.97 -20.81 9.67
N SER A 16 17.86 -20.02 9.08
CA SER A 16 19.15 -19.63 9.67
C SER A 16 19.06 -18.30 10.44
N ALA A 17 19.80 -18.18 11.55
CA ALA A 17 19.96 -16.92 12.27
C ALA A 17 20.80 -15.87 11.50
N THR A 18 21.52 -16.27 10.44
CA THR A 18 22.45 -15.41 9.71
C THR A 18 21.97 -14.96 8.34
N ASP A 19 20.94 -15.61 7.81
CA ASP A 19 20.39 -15.32 6.49
C ASP A 19 19.47 -14.09 6.51
N GLU A 20 19.23 -13.55 5.33
CA GLU A 20 18.31 -12.43 5.15
C GLU A 20 16.98 -12.93 4.61
N TYR A 21 15.90 -12.53 5.27
CA TYR A 21 14.54 -12.97 4.96
C TYR A 21 13.59 -11.81 4.75
N ARG A 22 12.54 -12.07 3.99
CA ARG A 22 11.35 -11.22 3.91
C ARG A 22 10.10 -12.06 4.07
N VAL A 23 9.09 -11.49 4.67
CA VAL A 23 7.74 -12.08 4.67
C VAL A 23 6.93 -11.47 3.53
N VAL A 24 6.35 -12.34 2.71
CA VAL A 24 5.41 -11.97 1.66
C VAL A 24 4.02 -12.40 2.10
N THR A 25 3.09 -11.46 2.16
CA THR A 25 1.70 -11.72 2.56
C THR A 25 0.79 -11.64 1.34
N PHE A 26 0.05 -12.70 1.08
CA PHE A 26 -0.98 -12.77 0.06
C PHE A 26 -2.35 -12.64 0.72
N TYR A 27 -3.17 -11.75 0.22
CA TYR A 27 -4.48 -11.46 0.76
C TYR A 27 -5.54 -11.37 -0.36
N LEU A 28 -6.64 -12.09 -0.18
CA LEU A 28 -7.81 -11.97 -1.04
C LEU A 28 -8.74 -10.89 -0.47
N LYS A 29 -8.69 -9.70 -1.07
CA LYS A 29 -9.57 -8.59 -0.70
C LYS A 29 -10.93 -8.80 -1.36
N PRO A 30 -12.04 -8.88 -0.60
CA PRO A 30 -13.37 -8.90 -1.19
C PRO A 30 -13.65 -7.59 -1.95
N GLU A 31 -14.31 -7.66 -3.11
CA GLU A 31 -14.76 -6.49 -3.86
C GLU A 31 -15.88 -5.76 -3.11
N ASP A 32 -16.73 -6.50 -2.39
CA ASP A 32 -17.79 -5.92 -1.58
C ASP A 32 -17.33 -5.77 -0.12
N LYS A 33 -17.22 -4.52 0.35
CA LYS A 33 -16.77 -4.18 1.73
C LYS A 33 -17.70 -4.70 2.83
N LYS A 34 -18.91 -5.15 2.51
CA LYS A 34 -19.91 -5.62 3.49
C LYS A 34 -19.77 -7.11 3.84
N GLU A 35 -18.97 -7.87 3.12
CA GLU A 35 -18.70 -9.25 3.49
C GLU A 35 -17.68 -9.29 4.64
N ASN A 36 -18.18 -9.44 5.86
CA ASN A 36 -17.38 -9.89 6.99
C ASN A 36 -16.73 -11.24 6.62
N PHE A 37 -15.54 -11.54 7.19
CA PHE A 37 -14.80 -12.78 7.00
C PHE A 37 -15.74 -14.00 7.02
N SER A 38 -16.00 -14.57 5.85
CA SER A 38 -16.94 -15.66 5.67
C SER A 38 -16.21 -17.01 5.55
N ILE A 39 -16.93 -18.10 5.79
CA ILE A 39 -16.45 -19.48 5.53
C ILE A 39 -15.96 -19.58 4.08
N THR A 40 -16.61 -18.89 3.16
CA THR A 40 -16.24 -18.81 1.74
C THR A 40 -14.83 -18.23 1.56
N GLN A 41 -14.51 -17.12 2.22
CA GLN A 41 -13.18 -16.50 2.15
C GLN A 41 -12.10 -17.45 2.70
N LYS A 42 -12.38 -18.16 3.79
CA LYS A 42 -11.46 -19.15 4.35
C LYS A 42 -11.15 -20.29 3.35
N ASN A 43 -12.16 -20.77 2.64
CA ASN A 43 -11.97 -21.81 1.62
C ASN A 43 -11.19 -21.27 0.41
N GLU A 44 -11.47 -20.05 -0.03
CA GLU A 44 -10.71 -19.42 -1.12
C GLU A 44 -9.24 -19.15 -0.72
N THR A 45 -8.97 -18.79 0.53
CA THR A 45 -7.60 -18.65 1.02
C THR A 45 -6.84 -19.99 1.04
N LYS A 46 -7.49 -21.09 1.36
CA LYS A 46 -6.89 -22.44 1.24
C LYS A 46 -6.63 -22.83 -0.22
N ASN A 47 -7.50 -22.44 -1.14
CA ASN A 47 -7.27 -22.65 -2.56
C ASN A 47 -6.09 -21.81 -3.05
N LEU A 48 -5.98 -20.57 -2.57
CA LEU A 48 -4.85 -19.67 -2.84
C LEU A 48 -3.53 -20.29 -2.38
N GLU A 49 -3.47 -20.88 -1.17
CA GLU A 49 -2.29 -21.60 -0.68
C GLU A 49 -1.83 -22.68 -1.65
N LYS A 50 -2.77 -23.51 -2.13
CA LYS A 50 -2.46 -24.55 -3.11
C LYS A 50 -1.96 -23.98 -4.44
N GLU A 51 -2.57 -22.91 -4.94
CA GLU A 51 -2.13 -22.26 -6.18
C GLU A 51 -0.72 -21.64 -6.02
N ILE A 52 -0.42 -21.02 -4.88
CA ILE A 52 0.91 -20.46 -4.58
C ILE A 52 1.98 -21.57 -4.52
N SER A 53 1.66 -22.74 -3.96
CA SER A 53 2.63 -23.85 -3.80
C SER A 53 3.09 -24.47 -5.14
N TYR A 54 2.46 -24.14 -6.28
CA TYR A 54 2.99 -24.49 -7.60
C TYR A 54 4.13 -23.59 -8.09
N TYR A 55 4.32 -22.42 -7.44
CA TYR A 55 5.30 -21.41 -7.85
C TYR A 55 6.39 -21.16 -6.84
N LEU A 56 6.09 -21.40 -5.56
CA LEU A 56 6.97 -21.09 -4.41
C LEU A 56 7.18 -22.36 -3.58
N ALA A 57 8.32 -22.44 -2.90
CA ALA A 57 8.69 -23.55 -2.03
C ALA A 57 7.63 -23.77 -0.94
N LYS A 58 7.03 -24.96 -0.92
CA LYS A 58 5.87 -25.26 -0.06
C LYS A 58 6.22 -25.23 1.43
N GLU A 59 7.43 -25.62 1.77
CA GLU A 59 7.98 -25.64 3.14
C GLU A 59 8.03 -24.26 3.78
N HIS A 60 8.13 -23.19 2.98
CA HIS A 60 8.15 -21.81 3.45
C HIS A 60 6.78 -21.10 3.35
N ILE A 61 5.72 -21.85 3.00
CA ILE A 61 4.36 -21.31 2.94
C ILE A 61 3.65 -21.58 4.26
N LEU A 62 3.13 -20.52 4.87
CA LEU A 62 2.34 -20.57 6.09
C LEU A 62 0.92 -20.08 5.81
N TYR A 63 -0.05 -20.74 6.42
CA TYR A 63 -1.45 -20.36 6.34
C TYR A 63 -1.92 -19.71 7.64
N ASN A 64 -2.50 -18.53 7.52
CA ASN A 64 -3.12 -17.83 8.63
C ASN A 64 -4.52 -17.37 8.23
N THR A 65 -5.54 -17.94 8.81
CA THR A 65 -6.99 -17.69 8.72
C THR A 65 -7.50 -17.05 7.41
N ASN A 66 -7.01 -15.89 7.03
CA ASN A 66 -7.42 -15.11 5.84
C ASN A 66 -6.25 -14.65 4.96
N ARG A 67 -5.05 -15.16 5.23
CA ARG A 67 -3.82 -14.80 4.50
C ARG A 67 -2.97 -16.03 4.26
N VAL A 68 -2.21 -15.99 3.18
CA VAL A 68 -1.11 -16.92 2.95
C VAL A 68 0.18 -16.14 3.09
N LEU A 69 1.12 -16.68 3.83
CA LEU A 69 2.43 -16.08 4.07
C LEU A 69 3.48 -16.93 3.37
N TYR A 70 4.49 -16.29 2.81
CA TYR A 70 5.67 -16.95 2.27
C TYR A 70 6.91 -16.31 2.88
N ILE A 71 7.80 -17.15 3.43
CA ILE A 71 9.10 -16.72 3.93
C ILE A 71 10.08 -16.78 2.76
N TYR A 72 10.46 -15.62 2.29
CA TYR A 72 11.43 -15.45 1.21
C TYR A 72 12.84 -15.37 1.77
N ASN A 73 13.72 -16.32 1.41
CA ASN A 73 15.15 -16.28 1.71
C ASN A 73 15.89 -15.59 0.55
N GLU A 74 16.59 -14.49 0.83
CA GLU A 74 17.27 -13.71 -0.22
C GLU A 74 18.43 -14.49 -0.89
N LYS A 75 19.01 -15.47 -0.21
CA LYS A 75 20.07 -16.33 -0.77
C LYS A 75 19.58 -17.30 -1.84
N GLU A 76 18.32 -17.74 -1.74
CA GLU A 76 17.73 -18.68 -2.70
C GLU A 76 17.43 -18.02 -4.04
N TRP A 77 17.32 -16.70 -4.05
CA TRP A 77 16.99 -15.92 -5.24
C TRP A 77 18.16 -15.02 -5.59
N THR A 78 18.92 -15.42 -6.58
CA THR A 78 20.17 -14.78 -6.98
C THR A 78 20.00 -13.37 -7.55
N VAL A 79 18.78 -12.98 -7.95
CA VAL A 79 18.50 -11.65 -8.50
C VAL A 79 17.11 -11.19 -8.02
N GLU A 80 17.04 -10.09 -7.26
CA GLU A 80 15.79 -9.46 -6.80
C GLU A 80 14.76 -9.25 -7.94
N LYS A 81 15.21 -9.02 -9.16
CA LYS A 81 14.35 -8.91 -10.35
C LYS A 81 13.57 -10.18 -10.62
N ASP A 82 14.13 -11.35 -10.37
CA ASP A 82 13.48 -12.62 -10.67
C ASP A 82 12.36 -12.92 -9.69
N PHE A 83 12.56 -12.66 -8.39
CA PHE A 83 11.49 -12.84 -7.40
C PHE A 83 10.30 -11.90 -7.67
N ARG A 84 10.54 -10.65 -7.98
CA ARG A 84 9.47 -9.72 -8.34
C ARG A 84 8.74 -10.13 -9.62
N ARG A 85 9.46 -10.67 -10.58
CA ARG A 85 8.89 -11.19 -11.81
C ARG A 85 7.98 -12.39 -11.50
N VAL A 86 8.43 -13.29 -10.62
CA VAL A 86 7.61 -14.42 -10.16
C VAL A 86 6.36 -13.92 -9.47
N LEU A 87 6.46 -12.98 -8.51
CA LEU A 87 5.30 -12.41 -7.82
C LEU A 87 4.30 -11.75 -8.78
N LYS A 88 4.78 -10.99 -9.77
CA LYS A 88 3.90 -10.39 -10.79
C LYS A 88 3.20 -11.43 -11.64
N THR A 89 3.92 -12.47 -12.06
CA THR A 89 3.37 -13.56 -12.87
C THR A 89 2.33 -14.34 -12.09
N LEU A 90 2.64 -14.65 -10.83
CA LEU A 90 1.74 -15.36 -9.91
C LEU A 90 0.48 -14.53 -9.65
N GLN A 91 0.64 -13.25 -9.29
CA GLN A 91 -0.49 -12.34 -9.07
C GLN A 91 -1.43 -12.30 -10.27
N LYS A 92 -0.88 -12.09 -11.47
CA LYS A 92 -1.66 -12.05 -12.71
C LYS A 92 -2.41 -13.36 -12.96
N LYS A 93 -1.72 -14.50 -12.88
CA LYS A 93 -2.33 -15.82 -13.15
C LYS A 93 -3.45 -16.15 -12.18
N ILE A 94 -3.24 -15.88 -10.89
CA ILE A 94 -4.26 -16.14 -9.87
C ILE A 94 -5.44 -15.18 -10.06
N GLN A 95 -5.19 -13.88 -10.30
CA GLN A 95 -6.25 -12.90 -10.56
C GLN A 95 -7.08 -13.28 -11.79
N ASP A 96 -6.45 -13.71 -12.89
CA ASP A 96 -7.13 -14.20 -14.09
C ASP A 96 -7.96 -15.46 -13.80
N SER A 97 -7.47 -16.35 -12.91
CA SER A 97 -8.20 -17.54 -12.47
C SER A 97 -9.44 -17.17 -11.64
N LEU A 98 -9.31 -16.23 -10.69
CA LEU A 98 -10.42 -15.71 -9.89
C LEU A 98 -11.51 -15.10 -10.79
N THR A 99 -11.11 -14.25 -11.72
CA THR A 99 -12.02 -13.60 -12.68
C THR A 99 -12.77 -14.62 -13.54
N ARG A 100 -12.07 -15.62 -14.09
CA ARG A 100 -12.70 -16.69 -14.89
C ARG A 100 -13.70 -17.54 -14.09
N LYS A 101 -13.44 -17.73 -12.79
CA LYS A 101 -14.33 -18.46 -11.88
C LYS A 101 -15.44 -17.55 -11.31
N ASN A 102 -15.58 -16.32 -11.79
CA ASN A 102 -16.51 -15.29 -11.29
C ASN A 102 -16.42 -15.09 -9.77
N LYS A 103 -15.18 -15.12 -9.23
CA LYS A 103 -14.91 -14.89 -7.81
C LYS A 103 -14.68 -13.40 -7.60
N LYS A 104 -15.39 -12.82 -6.65
CA LYS A 104 -15.35 -11.38 -6.32
C LYS A 104 -14.23 -11.06 -5.32
N TYR A 105 -13.01 -11.39 -5.68
CA TYR A 105 -11.82 -11.11 -4.88
C TYR A 105 -10.71 -10.47 -5.72
N GLU A 106 -10.00 -9.55 -5.12
CA GLU A 106 -8.75 -9.01 -5.64
C GLU A 106 -7.58 -9.62 -4.89
N LEU A 107 -6.60 -10.21 -5.59
CA LEU A 107 -5.37 -10.71 -4.97
C LEU A 107 -4.38 -9.55 -4.76
N LEU A 108 -4.12 -9.25 -3.51
CA LEU A 108 -3.14 -8.26 -3.06
C LEU A 108 -1.92 -8.95 -2.45
N ILE A 109 -0.73 -8.37 -2.68
CA ILE A 109 0.53 -8.91 -2.19
C ILE A 109 1.30 -7.80 -1.48
N GLY A 110 1.58 -7.99 -0.18
CA GLY A 110 2.46 -7.15 0.61
C GLY A 110 3.82 -7.81 0.79
N VAL A 111 4.91 -7.08 0.57
CA VAL A 111 6.28 -7.56 0.77
C VAL A 111 6.90 -6.76 1.91
N GLY A 112 7.31 -7.45 2.97
CA GLY A 112 8.00 -6.85 4.11
C GLY A 112 9.43 -6.42 3.79
N LYS A 113 10.06 -5.69 4.70
CA LYS A 113 11.49 -5.36 4.58
C LYS A 113 12.36 -6.60 4.80
N SER A 114 13.57 -6.54 4.28
CA SER A 114 14.61 -7.51 4.61
C SER A 114 14.99 -7.42 6.08
N VAL A 115 15.11 -8.59 6.72
CA VAL A 115 15.50 -8.74 8.11
C VAL A 115 16.55 -9.84 8.23
N LYS A 116 17.49 -9.65 9.15
CA LYS A 116 18.53 -10.64 9.42
C LYS A 116 18.03 -11.68 10.41
N GLY A 117 18.16 -12.93 10.03
CA GLY A 117 17.74 -14.07 10.86
C GLY A 117 16.23 -14.21 11.02
N TYR A 118 15.82 -15.36 11.55
CA TYR A 118 14.40 -15.67 11.77
C TYR A 118 13.75 -14.81 12.86
N HIS A 119 14.49 -14.30 13.84
CA HIS A 119 13.96 -13.41 14.88
C HIS A 119 13.35 -12.10 14.31
N GLY A 120 13.82 -11.65 13.15
CA GLY A 120 13.28 -10.48 12.46
C GLY A 120 11.99 -10.73 11.68
N LEU A 121 11.57 -11.97 11.48
CA LEU A 121 10.42 -12.32 10.63
C LEU A 121 9.12 -11.65 11.09
N LYS A 122 8.94 -11.46 12.40
CA LYS A 122 7.77 -10.75 12.95
C LYS A 122 7.67 -9.31 12.48
N ASP A 123 8.80 -8.61 12.39
CA ASP A 123 8.86 -7.24 11.91
C ASP A 123 8.60 -7.19 10.39
N SER A 124 9.21 -8.09 9.62
CA SER A 124 8.95 -8.19 8.19
C SER A 124 7.48 -8.53 7.90
N PHE A 125 6.86 -9.39 8.70
CA PHE A 125 5.43 -9.68 8.61
C PHE A 125 4.58 -8.45 8.92
N LYS A 126 4.89 -7.71 9.99
CA LYS A 126 4.23 -6.45 10.33
C LYS A 126 4.30 -5.47 9.15
N ASP A 127 5.47 -5.28 8.57
CA ASP A 127 5.67 -4.43 7.40
C ASP A 127 4.81 -4.87 6.19
N SER A 128 4.76 -6.17 5.90
CA SER A 128 3.96 -6.70 4.79
C SER A 128 2.45 -6.49 5.00
N LYS A 129 1.98 -6.58 6.24
CA LYS A 129 0.59 -6.29 6.62
C LYS A 129 0.27 -4.81 6.44
N VAL A 130 1.12 -3.93 6.96
CA VAL A 130 0.96 -2.48 6.85
C VAL A 130 0.90 -2.06 5.38
N ALA A 131 1.74 -2.64 4.51
CA ALA A 131 1.69 -2.41 3.08
C ALA A 131 0.31 -2.74 2.47
N LEU A 132 -0.37 -3.78 2.96
CA LEU A 132 -1.70 -4.17 2.51
C LEU A 132 -2.82 -3.32 3.10
N GLU A 133 -2.70 -2.91 4.37
CA GLU A 133 -3.68 -2.05 5.04
C GLU A 133 -3.81 -0.69 4.36
N TYR A 134 -2.70 -0.13 3.90
CA TYR A 134 -2.66 1.17 3.22
C TYR A 134 -2.62 1.08 1.69
N ILE A 135 -2.94 -0.07 1.10
CA ILE A 135 -2.78 -0.25 -0.36
C ILE A 135 -3.62 0.73 -1.19
N ASP A 136 -4.84 1.02 -0.76
CA ASP A 136 -5.72 1.93 -1.48
C ASP A 136 -5.18 3.37 -1.45
N LEU A 137 -4.68 3.81 -0.29
CA LEU A 137 -4.00 5.10 -0.15
C LEU A 137 -2.70 5.15 -0.97
N ILE A 138 -1.89 4.08 -0.94
CA ILE A 138 -0.65 3.97 -1.72
C ILE A 138 -0.96 4.07 -3.22
N ARG A 139 -2.02 3.42 -3.69
CA ARG A 139 -2.50 3.50 -5.07
C ARG A 139 -2.89 4.91 -5.47
N GLU A 140 -3.59 5.60 -4.58
CA GLU A 140 -4.04 6.96 -4.79
C GLU A 140 -2.86 7.93 -4.84
N VAL A 141 -1.99 7.91 -3.83
CA VAL A 141 -0.80 8.78 -3.74
C VAL A 141 0.18 8.55 -4.89
N MET A 142 0.34 7.29 -5.33
CA MET A 142 1.22 6.94 -6.46
C MET A 142 0.56 7.10 -7.83
N GLY A 143 -0.74 7.37 -7.89
CA GLY A 143 -1.49 7.48 -9.14
C GLY A 143 -1.60 6.16 -9.93
N ASP A 144 -1.41 5.02 -9.26
CA ASP A 144 -1.45 3.67 -9.88
C ASP A 144 -2.50 2.80 -9.20
N ARG A 145 -3.73 2.90 -9.68
CA ARG A 145 -4.87 2.11 -9.17
C ARG A 145 -4.76 0.61 -9.46
N SER A 146 -3.92 0.22 -10.41
CA SER A 146 -3.72 -1.19 -10.79
C SER A 146 -2.71 -1.92 -9.90
N LYS A 147 -2.02 -1.21 -9.01
CA LYS A 147 -0.95 -1.76 -8.18
C LYS A 147 -1.49 -2.77 -7.17
N ALA A 148 -1.22 -4.04 -7.42
CA ALA A 148 -1.63 -5.14 -6.54
C ALA A 148 -0.50 -5.67 -5.65
N ILE A 149 0.75 -5.25 -5.90
CA ILE A 149 1.94 -5.66 -5.16
C ILE A 149 2.59 -4.43 -4.54
N VAL A 150 2.72 -4.41 -3.22
CA VAL A 150 3.36 -3.33 -2.48
C VAL A 150 4.56 -3.87 -1.70
N ASP A 151 5.74 -3.39 -2.03
CA ASP A 151 6.99 -3.65 -1.32
C ASP A 151 7.23 -2.53 -0.31
N CYS A 152 7.18 -2.86 0.98
CA CYS A 152 7.33 -1.88 2.06
C CYS A 152 8.66 -1.12 1.96
N ALA A 153 9.76 -1.79 1.60
CA ALA A 153 11.06 -1.15 1.43
C ALA A 153 11.08 -0.05 0.35
N LYS A 154 10.11 -0.04 -0.57
CA LYS A 154 10.00 0.93 -1.66
C LYS A 154 9.04 2.08 -1.41
N LEU A 155 8.39 2.09 -0.27
CA LEU A 155 7.48 3.17 0.11
C LEU A 155 8.23 4.46 0.50
N GLY A 156 9.56 4.38 0.70
CA GLY A 156 10.39 5.54 1.01
C GLY A 156 9.88 6.30 2.23
N PHE A 157 9.81 7.62 2.11
CA PHE A 157 9.36 8.51 3.19
C PHE A 157 7.92 8.22 3.67
N PHE A 158 7.07 7.66 2.82
CA PHE A 158 5.70 7.26 3.17
C PHE A 158 5.63 6.28 4.36
N GLN A 159 6.68 5.45 4.55
CA GLN A 159 6.75 4.53 5.69
C GLN A 159 6.71 5.24 7.04
N ILE A 160 7.23 6.45 7.15
CA ILE A 160 7.23 7.22 8.40
C ILE A 160 5.80 7.46 8.84
N PHE A 161 4.93 7.88 7.92
CA PHE A 161 3.55 8.20 8.23
C PHE A 161 2.72 6.98 8.64
N ILE A 162 2.92 5.84 7.95
CA ILE A 162 2.11 4.64 8.24
C ILE A 162 2.60 3.86 9.47
N ASN A 163 3.86 4.04 9.89
CA ASN A 163 4.44 3.35 11.05
C ASN A 163 4.36 4.15 12.37
N ILE A 164 3.92 5.39 12.33
CA ILE A 164 3.70 6.18 13.56
C ILE A 164 2.57 5.52 14.39
N ASN A 165 2.82 5.34 15.68
CA ASN A 165 1.86 4.67 16.57
C ASN A 165 0.67 5.55 16.90
N ASP A 166 0.91 6.82 17.21
CA ASP A 166 -0.13 7.82 17.43
C ASP A 166 -0.35 8.63 16.15
N LYS A 167 -1.42 8.30 15.43
CA LYS A 167 -1.75 8.99 14.17
C LYS A 167 -2.11 10.46 14.40
N GLU A 168 -2.63 10.82 15.57
CA GLU A 168 -2.97 12.21 15.89
C GLU A 168 -1.72 13.10 15.96
N GLU A 169 -0.55 12.54 16.32
CA GLU A 169 0.71 13.26 16.26
C GLU A 169 1.06 13.75 14.83
N LEU A 170 0.50 13.11 13.80
CA LEU A 170 0.71 13.54 12.42
C LEU A 170 0.06 14.90 12.11
N ARG A 171 -0.97 15.30 12.85
CA ARG A 171 -1.70 16.56 12.58
C ARG A 171 -0.79 17.77 12.62
N GLN A 172 0.21 17.80 13.50
CA GLN A 172 1.17 18.90 13.63
C GLN A 172 2.03 19.11 12.38
N TYR A 173 2.11 18.12 11.50
CA TYR A 173 2.89 18.17 10.25
C TYR A 173 2.04 18.53 9.03
N ILE A 174 0.74 18.80 9.21
CA ILE A 174 -0.12 19.27 8.13
C ILE A 174 0.05 20.78 8.01
N PRO A 175 0.50 21.32 6.86
CA PRO A 175 0.61 22.76 6.67
C PRO A 175 -0.75 23.47 6.80
N ASP A 176 -0.75 24.69 7.32
CA ASP A 176 -1.96 25.51 7.45
C ASP A 176 -2.70 25.69 6.11
N SER A 177 -1.96 25.77 5.00
CA SER A 177 -2.53 25.82 3.65
C SER A 177 -3.44 24.61 3.36
N VAL A 178 -3.01 23.40 3.73
CA VAL A 178 -3.80 22.16 3.54
C VAL A 178 -5.01 22.15 4.48
N ILE A 179 -4.84 22.58 5.73
CA ILE A 179 -5.95 22.68 6.70
C ILE A 179 -7.03 23.64 6.17
N LYS A 180 -6.65 24.83 5.68
CA LYS A 180 -7.60 25.80 5.09
C LYS A 180 -8.36 25.25 3.90
N LEU A 181 -7.69 24.46 3.04
CA LEU A 181 -8.33 23.83 1.87
C LEU A 181 -9.32 22.74 2.31
N ASP A 182 -8.96 21.91 3.27
CA ASP A 182 -9.83 20.86 3.83
C ASP A 182 -11.08 21.46 4.45
N GLU A 183 -10.94 22.50 5.28
CA GLU A 183 -12.08 23.23 5.85
C GLU A 183 -12.99 23.83 4.77
N GLN A 184 -12.40 24.39 3.71
CA GLN A 184 -13.16 24.95 2.60
C GLN A 184 -13.92 23.86 1.82
N ASP A 185 -13.28 22.72 1.57
CA ASP A 185 -13.90 21.60 0.88
C ASP A 185 -15.06 21.01 1.71
N LYS A 186 -14.87 20.85 3.02
CA LYS A 186 -15.94 20.39 3.94
C LYS A 186 -17.12 21.35 4.01
N LYS A 187 -16.86 22.66 3.95
CA LYS A 187 -17.94 23.69 4.00
C LYS A 187 -18.70 23.83 2.68
N LYS A 188 -18.04 23.69 1.53
CA LYS A 188 -18.61 24.07 0.21
C LYS A 188 -18.56 22.97 -0.84
N ASN A 189 -18.06 21.79 -0.50
CA ASN A 189 -17.84 20.69 -1.44
C ASN A 189 -17.10 21.16 -2.73
N SER A 190 -16.02 21.93 -2.52
CA SER A 190 -15.34 22.65 -3.62
C SER A 190 -14.29 21.85 -4.35
N GLU A 191 -13.92 20.67 -3.83
CA GLU A 191 -12.92 19.73 -4.41
C GLU A 191 -11.55 20.39 -4.70
N LEU A 192 -11.11 21.29 -3.82
CA LEU A 192 -9.84 22.00 -3.99
C LEU A 192 -8.64 21.08 -3.73
N ILE A 193 -8.70 20.26 -2.66
CA ILE A 193 -7.63 19.31 -2.33
C ILE A 193 -7.43 18.29 -3.45
N SER A 194 -8.51 17.69 -3.94
CA SER A 194 -8.44 16.71 -5.03
C SER A 194 -7.94 17.32 -6.33
N THR A 195 -8.31 18.58 -6.60
CA THR A 195 -7.80 19.31 -7.77
C THR A 195 -6.31 19.62 -7.63
N LEU A 196 -5.87 20.08 -6.46
CA LEU A 196 -4.48 20.37 -6.16
C LEU A 196 -3.62 19.12 -6.28
N GLU A 197 -4.03 18.03 -5.66
CA GLU A 197 -3.32 16.76 -5.73
C GLU A 197 -3.20 16.24 -7.17
N CYS A 198 -4.30 16.22 -7.92
CA CYS A 198 -4.29 15.82 -9.31
C CYS A 198 -3.34 16.70 -10.14
N TYR A 199 -3.35 18.00 -9.93
CA TYR A 199 -2.48 18.97 -10.61
C TYR A 199 -1.00 18.71 -10.31
N LEU A 200 -0.64 18.56 -9.03
CA LEU A 200 0.74 18.29 -8.61
C LEU A 200 1.24 16.93 -9.10
N ASN A 201 0.38 15.91 -9.12
CA ASN A 201 0.73 14.56 -9.59
C ASN A 201 0.94 14.51 -11.12
N ASN A 202 0.38 15.47 -11.86
CA ASN A 202 0.46 15.54 -13.31
C ASN A 202 1.40 16.65 -13.80
N LYS A 203 2.49 16.90 -13.06
CA LYS A 203 3.53 17.88 -13.41
C LYS A 203 2.95 19.29 -13.63
N GLN A 204 1.98 19.66 -12.82
CA GLN A 204 1.32 20.97 -12.87
C GLN A 204 0.66 21.28 -14.25
N SER A 205 0.12 20.24 -14.89
CA SER A 205 -0.54 20.37 -16.19
C SER A 205 -2.05 20.55 -16.04
N ILE A 206 -2.58 21.76 -16.26
CA ILE A 206 -4.02 22.05 -16.26
C ILE A 206 -4.77 21.14 -17.21
N ARG A 207 -4.23 20.91 -18.42
CA ARG A 207 -4.85 20.04 -19.42
C ARG A 207 -5.00 18.60 -18.93
N LYS A 208 -3.92 17.99 -18.42
CA LYS A 208 -3.97 16.61 -17.88
C LYS A 208 -4.88 16.50 -16.67
N THR A 209 -4.87 17.50 -15.80
CA THR A 209 -5.76 17.54 -14.63
C THR A 209 -7.22 17.58 -15.07
N SER A 210 -7.57 18.40 -16.07
CA SER A 210 -8.93 18.49 -16.60
C SER A 210 -9.40 17.18 -17.22
N GLU A 211 -8.54 16.52 -18.00
CA GLU A 211 -8.82 15.22 -18.61
C GLU A 211 -9.05 14.13 -17.53
N LEU A 212 -8.19 14.05 -16.52
CA LEU A 212 -8.28 13.03 -15.44
C LEU A 212 -9.46 13.25 -14.49
N MET A 213 -9.78 14.51 -14.20
CA MET A 213 -10.93 14.85 -13.33
C MET A 213 -12.25 14.92 -14.10
N ASN A 214 -12.21 14.79 -15.42
CA ASN A 214 -13.38 14.94 -16.32
C ASN A 214 -14.13 16.26 -16.12
N ILE A 215 -13.39 17.37 -15.99
CA ILE A 215 -13.90 18.74 -15.87
C ILE A 215 -13.24 19.65 -16.90
N HIS A 216 -13.86 20.80 -17.17
CA HIS A 216 -13.32 21.76 -18.12
C HIS A 216 -12.03 22.43 -17.59
N THR A 217 -11.06 22.75 -18.48
CA THR A 217 -9.82 23.44 -18.13
C THR A 217 -10.03 24.75 -17.36
N ARG A 218 -11.08 25.51 -17.71
CA ARG A 218 -11.46 26.73 -16.96
C ARG A 218 -11.83 26.46 -15.52
N THR A 219 -12.47 25.32 -15.23
CA THR A 219 -12.81 24.92 -13.86
C THR A 219 -11.56 24.60 -13.06
N VAL A 220 -10.59 23.90 -13.68
CA VAL A 220 -9.28 23.64 -13.04
C VAL A 220 -8.58 24.97 -12.75
N SER A 221 -8.46 25.86 -13.75
CA SER A 221 -7.80 27.17 -13.56
C SER A 221 -8.48 27.99 -12.46
N TYR A 222 -9.81 28.03 -12.41
CA TYR A 222 -10.57 28.70 -11.36
C TYR A 222 -10.27 28.13 -9.98
N ARG A 223 -10.27 26.79 -9.85
CA ARG A 223 -9.97 26.13 -8.56
C ARG A 223 -8.53 26.40 -8.12
N LEU A 224 -7.55 26.37 -9.04
CA LEU A 224 -6.16 26.68 -8.74
C LEU A 224 -5.99 28.17 -8.31
N SER A 225 -6.63 29.11 -8.99
CA SER A 225 -6.64 30.51 -8.56
C SER A 225 -7.20 30.64 -7.14
N LYS A 226 -8.33 29.99 -6.88
CA LYS A 226 -8.94 29.98 -5.54
C LYS A 226 -8.07 29.34 -4.48
N ILE A 227 -7.27 28.32 -4.81
CA ILE A 227 -6.30 27.69 -3.89
C ILE A 227 -5.25 28.76 -3.54
N VAL A 228 -4.67 29.43 -4.52
CA VAL A 228 -3.68 30.51 -4.30
C VAL A 228 -4.28 31.63 -3.45
N ASP A 229 -5.49 32.11 -3.78
CA ASP A 229 -6.17 33.17 -3.03
C ASP A 229 -6.42 32.84 -1.55
N LEU A 230 -6.61 31.56 -1.24
CA LEU A 230 -6.88 31.10 0.12
C LEU A 230 -5.62 30.79 0.95
N THR A 231 -4.53 30.43 0.28
CA THR A 231 -3.38 29.79 0.94
C THR A 231 -2.04 30.44 0.64
N ASP A 232 -1.98 31.33 -0.35
CA ASP A 232 -0.75 31.94 -0.86
C ASP A 232 0.31 30.94 -1.35
N ILE A 233 -0.10 29.70 -1.70
CA ILE A 233 0.81 28.65 -2.20
C ILE A 233 1.54 29.12 -3.44
N ASP A 234 2.88 29.07 -3.40
CA ASP A 234 3.75 29.24 -4.54
C ASP A 234 4.07 27.88 -5.19
N PHE A 235 3.52 27.64 -6.40
CA PHE A 235 3.74 26.41 -7.13
C PHE A 235 5.18 26.20 -7.64
N ASP A 236 6.00 27.22 -7.64
CA ASP A 236 7.40 27.14 -8.03
C ASP A 236 8.32 26.90 -6.80
N ASN A 237 7.79 27.03 -5.59
CA ASN A 237 8.50 26.76 -4.34
C ASN A 237 8.50 25.26 -4.03
N ILE A 238 9.56 24.55 -4.44
CA ILE A 238 9.68 23.09 -4.28
C ILE A 238 9.52 22.63 -2.83
N PRO A 239 10.19 23.21 -1.82
CA PRO A 239 9.99 22.87 -0.40
C PRO A 239 8.53 22.97 0.06
N GLU A 240 7.85 24.05 -0.34
CA GLU A 240 6.45 24.27 0.02
C GLU A 240 5.53 23.22 -0.62
N ILE A 241 5.72 22.97 -1.91
CA ILE A 241 4.95 21.93 -2.62
C ILE A 241 5.18 20.54 -2.04
N LEU A 242 6.40 20.24 -1.57
CA LEU A 242 6.69 18.99 -0.88
C LEU A 242 5.92 18.90 0.45
N ALA A 243 5.91 19.97 1.23
CA ALA A 243 5.17 20.06 2.50
C ALA A 243 3.65 19.89 2.26
N VAL A 244 3.10 20.56 1.26
CA VAL A 244 1.68 20.44 0.86
C VAL A 244 1.33 19.01 0.46
N ARG A 245 2.16 18.35 -0.37
CA ARG A 245 1.95 16.94 -0.76
C ARG A 245 1.95 16.01 0.44
N ASN A 246 2.91 16.18 1.33
CA ASN A 246 2.99 15.38 2.57
C ASN A 246 1.77 15.63 3.45
N GLY A 247 1.35 16.88 3.59
CA GLY A 247 0.16 17.27 4.36
C GLY A 247 -1.13 16.62 3.83
N ILE A 248 -1.31 16.56 2.50
CA ILE A 248 -2.45 15.88 1.86
C ILE A 248 -2.41 14.37 2.15
N VAL A 249 -1.22 13.76 2.10
CA VAL A 249 -1.05 12.33 2.44
C VAL A 249 -1.41 12.07 3.89
N ILE A 250 -0.93 12.91 4.81
CA ILE A 250 -1.23 12.80 6.25
C ILE A 250 -2.74 12.94 6.49
N LEU A 251 -3.38 13.94 5.87
CA LEU A 251 -4.82 14.14 5.99
C LEU A 251 -5.59 12.87 5.61
N LYS A 252 -5.25 12.24 4.49
CA LYS A 252 -5.87 10.99 4.04
C LYS A 252 -5.62 9.80 4.97
N ILE A 253 -4.45 9.73 5.61
CA ILE A 253 -4.16 8.70 6.63
C ILE A 253 -5.10 8.88 7.82
N LEU A 254 -5.30 10.12 8.27
CA LEU A 254 -6.18 10.44 9.39
C LEU A 254 -7.68 10.21 9.07
N GLU A 255 -8.10 10.36 7.82
CA GLU A 255 -9.47 10.10 7.38
C GLU A 255 -9.80 8.60 7.23
N GLN A 256 -8.79 7.71 7.23
CA GLN A 256 -8.99 6.26 7.16
C GLN A 256 -9.14 5.60 8.55
N LEU A 257 -8.98 6.35 9.63
CA LEU A 257 -9.16 5.92 11.02
C LEU A 257 -10.62 6.07 11.46
#